data_87d51942ad9030a5c9fd4eeabce18094
#
_entry.id   87d51942ad9030a5c9fd4eeabce18094
#
_cell.length_a   1.000
_cell.length_b   1.000
_cell.length_c   1.000
_cell.angle_alpha   90.00
_cell.angle_beta   90.00
_cell.angle_gamma   90.00
#
_symmetry.space_group_name_H-M   'P 1'
#
loop_
_entity.id
_entity.type
_entity.pdbx_description
1 polymer ?
#
loop_
_entity_poly.entity_id
_entity_poly.type
_entity_poly.pdbx_seq_one_letter_code
_entity_poly.pdbx_strand_id
1 'polypeptide(L)'
;MAIKTEAYVDTSALIAFLDRSDSFHPLFRRLFSSPPPLVTSALVIAEGHGWFLRRYDRNRAIQFLNFIDDLSVLAFQPFDHEELTKTGRLVKKFGDQSLTMADAHGLVIINQRRIATCWSTDRHLGLTGAKLVISPEGP
;
A
#
# COMPACT_ATOMS: atom_id res chain seq x y z
N MET A 1 7.53 1.32 27.50
CA MET A 1 7.91 0.54 26.29
C MET A 1 7.24 1.18 25.07
N ALA A 2 8.04 1.47 24.06
CA ALA A 2 7.49 2.04 22.82
C ALA A 2 6.84 0.94 21.98
N ILE A 3 5.61 1.16 21.54
CA ILE A 3 4.90 0.29 20.60
C ILE A 3 5.09 0.91 19.22
N LYS A 4 5.57 0.10 18.25
CA LYS A 4 5.68 0.57 16.87
C LYS A 4 4.28 0.84 16.34
N THR A 5 4.07 2.02 15.80
CA THR A 5 2.80 2.38 15.20
C THR A 5 2.61 1.66 13.87
N GLU A 6 1.36 1.29 13.59
CA GLU A 6 0.98 0.64 12.34
C GLU A 6 1.19 1.59 11.15
N ALA A 7 1.65 1.05 10.02
CA ALA A 7 1.76 1.80 8.78
C ALA A 7 0.90 1.14 7.69
N TYR A 8 0.39 1.95 6.77
CA TYR A 8 -0.32 1.44 5.60
C TYR A 8 0.68 1.18 4.47
N VAL A 9 0.51 0.07 3.75
CA VAL A 9 1.37 -0.30 2.62
C VAL A 9 0.56 -0.29 1.33
N ASP A 10 0.99 0.51 0.37
CA ASP A 10 0.40 0.56 -0.97
C ASP A 10 1.13 -0.37 -1.93
N THR A 11 0.49 -0.65 -3.06
CA THR A 11 1.05 -1.48 -4.15
C THR A 11 2.44 -1.00 -4.56
N SER A 12 2.61 0.32 -4.69
CA SER A 12 3.88 0.91 -5.15
C SER A 12 5.05 0.56 -4.24
N ALA A 13 4.83 0.46 -2.92
CA ALA A 13 5.87 0.07 -1.97
C ALA A 13 6.27 -1.40 -2.13
N LEU A 14 5.28 -2.27 -2.34
CA LEU A 14 5.52 -3.70 -2.55
C LEU A 14 6.28 -3.92 -3.86
N ILE A 15 5.88 -3.22 -4.92
CA ILE A 15 6.58 -3.27 -6.21
C ILE A 15 8.03 -2.79 -6.04
N ALA A 16 8.23 -1.64 -5.38
CA ALA A 16 9.57 -1.07 -5.20
C ALA A 16 10.49 -2.03 -4.42
N PHE A 17 9.93 -2.75 -3.44
CA PHE A 17 10.73 -3.73 -2.70
C PHE A 17 11.11 -4.94 -3.55
N LEU A 18 10.20 -5.42 -4.40
CA LEU A 18 10.41 -6.66 -5.16
C LEU A 18 11.06 -6.43 -6.53
N ASP A 19 11.03 -5.20 -7.03
CA ASP A 19 11.60 -4.85 -8.34
C ASP A 19 12.86 -4.01 -8.15
N ARG A 20 14.03 -4.62 -8.37
CA ARG A 20 15.32 -3.95 -8.19
C ARG A 20 15.51 -2.76 -9.13
N SER A 21 14.76 -2.70 -10.23
CA SER A 21 14.84 -1.60 -11.17
C SER A 21 14.08 -0.35 -10.72
N ASP A 22 13.26 -0.46 -9.67
CA ASP A 22 12.49 0.66 -9.14
C ASP A 22 13.44 1.65 -8.44
N SER A 23 13.25 2.94 -8.70
CA SER A 23 14.10 4.00 -8.13
C SER A 23 14.01 4.07 -6.60
N PHE A 24 12.91 3.62 -6.01
CA PHE A 24 12.72 3.60 -4.56
C PHE A 24 13.09 2.25 -3.93
N HIS A 25 13.65 1.33 -4.71
CA HIS A 25 14.03 0.02 -4.18
C HIS A 25 14.93 0.11 -2.95
N PRO A 26 16.01 0.95 -2.92
CA PRO A 26 16.86 1.03 -1.74
C PRO A 26 16.13 1.48 -0.49
N LEU A 27 15.19 2.42 -0.62
CA LEU A 27 14.38 2.90 0.51
C LEU A 27 13.53 1.77 1.08
N PHE A 28 12.77 1.08 0.23
CA PHE A 28 11.86 0.03 0.71
C PHE A 28 12.60 -1.22 1.16
N ARG A 29 13.76 -1.51 0.60
CA ARG A 29 14.62 -2.57 1.12
C ARG A 29 14.98 -2.30 2.58
N ARG A 30 15.32 -1.06 2.92
CA ARG A 30 15.62 -0.64 4.29
C ARG A 30 14.39 -0.76 5.20
N LEU A 31 13.26 -0.24 4.73
CA LEU A 31 12.03 -0.21 5.52
C LEU A 31 11.52 -1.63 5.82
N PHE A 32 11.55 -2.52 4.84
CA PHE A 32 11.10 -3.90 5.02
C PHE A 32 12.08 -4.77 5.81
N SER A 33 13.29 -4.28 6.09
CA SER A 33 14.25 -5.04 6.90
C SER A 33 13.88 -5.07 8.38
N SER A 34 13.13 -4.08 8.87
CA SER A 34 12.65 -4.02 10.25
C SER A 34 11.30 -3.31 10.29
N PRO A 35 10.25 -3.93 9.73
CA PRO A 35 8.98 -3.26 9.58
C PRO A 35 8.20 -3.17 10.88
N PRO A 36 7.40 -2.09 11.06
CA PRO A 36 6.37 -2.08 12.10
C PRO A 36 5.21 -2.99 11.69
N PRO A 37 4.17 -3.11 12.52
CA PRO A 37 2.92 -3.71 12.06
C PRO A 37 2.42 -2.97 10.81
N LEU A 38 2.03 -3.72 9.79
CA LEU A 38 1.61 -3.18 8.51
C LEU A 38 0.17 -3.59 8.21
N VAL A 39 -0.55 -2.75 7.49
CA VAL A 39 -1.89 -3.09 6.98
C VAL A 39 -1.99 -2.67 5.53
N THR A 40 -2.73 -3.44 4.74
CA THR A 40 -3.00 -3.13 3.36
C THR A 40 -4.41 -3.54 2.97
N SER A 41 -4.80 -3.16 1.75
CA SER A 41 -6.08 -3.52 1.14
C SER A 41 -5.94 -4.82 0.37
N ALA A 42 -7.01 -5.63 0.36
CA ALA A 42 -7.09 -6.78 -0.54
C ALA A 42 -6.95 -6.36 -2.00
N LEU A 43 -7.42 -5.14 -2.34
CA LEU A 43 -7.29 -4.61 -3.71
C LEU A 43 -5.84 -4.36 -4.12
N VAL A 44 -5.00 -3.99 -3.15
CA VAL A 44 -3.56 -3.81 -3.38
C VAL A 44 -2.91 -5.11 -3.81
N ILE A 45 -3.31 -6.23 -3.20
CA ILE A 45 -2.74 -7.54 -3.55
C ILE A 45 -3.12 -7.92 -4.98
N ALA A 46 -4.39 -7.72 -5.36
CA ALA A 46 -4.85 -7.97 -6.73
C ALA A 46 -4.10 -7.09 -7.74
N GLU A 47 -3.93 -5.81 -7.41
CA GLU A 47 -3.23 -4.86 -8.27
C GLU A 47 -1.75 -5.24 -8.44
N GLY A 48 -1.08 -5.59 -7.36
CA GLY A 48 0.34 -5.98 -7.39
C GLY A 48 0.58 -7.26 -8.17
N HIS A 49 -0.26 -8.27 -7.95
CA HIS A 49 -0.19 -9.51 -8.73
C HIS A 49 -0.33 -9.22 -10.23
N GLY A 50 -1.35 -8.44 -10.61
CA GLY A 50 -1.59 -8.08 -12.01
C GLY A 50 -0.43 -7.28 -12.61
N TRP A 51 0.17 -6.40 -11.83
CA TRP A 51 1.32 -5.60 -12.29
C TRP A 51 2.51 -6.50 -12.66
N PHE A 52 2.90 -7.43 -11.78
CA PHE A 52 4.01 -8.35 -12.06
C PHE A 52 3.70 -9.28 -13.22
N LEU A 53 2.45 -9.74 -13.33
CA LEU A 53 2.03 -10.61 -14.43
C LEU A 53 2.17 -9.91 -15.78
N ARG A 54 1.77 -8.65 -15.88
CA ARG A 54 1.84 -7.88 -17.13
C ARG A 54 3.24 -7.38 -17.44
N ARG A 55 3.97 -6.93 -16.41
CA ARG A 55 5.30 -6.33 -16.57
C ARG A 55 6.38 -7.39 -16.84
N TYR A 56 6.23 -8.54 -16.22
CA TYR A 56 7.21 -9.64 -16.31
C TYR A 56 6.54 -10.92 -16.76
N ASP A 57 6.23 -11.81 -15.84
CA ASP A 57 5.65 -13.10 -16.16
C ASP A 57 4.92 -13.71 -14.96
N ARG A 58 4.37 -14.91 -15.16
CA ARG A 58 3.66 -15.63 -14.12
C ARG A 58 4.56 -15.95 -12.93
N ASN A 59 5.82 -16.28 -13.16
CA ASN A 59 6.74 -16.63 -12.06
C ASN A 59 6.94 -15.45 -11.12
N ARG A 60 7.10 -14.24 -11.66
CA ARG A 60 7.26 -13.03 -10.84
C ARG A 60 5.97 -12.72 -10.07
N ALA A 61 4.81 -12.94 -10.69
CA ALA A 61 3.52 -12.77 -10.02
C ALA A 61 3.35 -13.75 -8.87
N ILE A 62 3.78 -15.00 -9.03
CA ILE A 62 3.75 -16.00 -7.96
C ILE A 62 4.73 -15.61 -6.84
N GLN A 63 5.92 -15.13 -7.16
CA GLN A 63 6.88 -14.64 -6.16
C GLN A 63 6.29 -13.52 -5.32
N PHE A 64 5.52 -12.62 -5.95
CA PHE A 64 4.82 -11.56 -5.24
C PHE A 64 3.84 -12.15 -4.22
N LEU A 65 3.02 -13.13 -4.60
CA LEU A 65 2.08 -13.76 -3.67
C LEU A 65 2.80 -14.48 -2.54
N ASN A 66 3.91 -15.16 -2.83
CA ASN A 66 4.71 -15.84 -1.81
C ASN A 66 5.30 -14.84 -0.81
N PHE A 67 5.77 -13.69 -1.30
CA PHE A 67 6.27 -12.65 -0.42
C PHE A 67 5.16 -12.15 0.52
N ILE A 68 3.96 -11.93 -0.01
CA ILE A 68 2.81 -11.49 0.80
C ILE A 68 2.51 -12.52 1.90
N ASP A 69 2.49 -13.81 1.55
CA ASP A 69 2.21 -14.89 2.51
C ASP A 69 3.28 -14.95 3.61
N ASP A 70 4.52 -14.66 3.28
CA ASP A 70 5.65 -14.74 4.21
C ASP A 70 5.81 -13.51 5.09
N LEU A 71 5.12 -12.41 4.75
CA LEU A 71 5.23 -11.14 5.48
C LEU A 71 4.29 -11.15 6.69
N SER A 72 4.75 -11.74 7.79
CA SER A 72 3.92 -12.03 8.98
C SER A 72 3.36 -10.78 9.67
N VAL A 73 4.00 -9.63 9.51
CA VAL A 73 3.55 -8.36 10.13
C VAL A 73 2.46 -7.68 9.34
N LEU A 74 2.09 -8.20 8.16
CA LEU A 74 1.10 -7.57 7.28
C LEU A 74 -0.30 -8.10 7.58
N ALA A 75 -1.19 -7.20 7.97
CA ALA A 75 -2.62 -7.47 8.11
C ALA A 75 -3.36 -6.99 6.87
N PHE A 76 -4.50 -7.59 6.59
CA PHE A 76 -5.34 -7.24 5.45
C PHE A 76 -6.68 -6.70 5.91
N GLN A 77 -7.07 -5.57 5.32
CA GLN A 77 -8.43 -5.06 5.49
C GLN A 77 -9.32 -5.75 4.45
N PRO A 78 -10.37 -6.47 4.88
CA PRO A 78 -11.31 -7.08 3.94
C PRO A 78 -12.01 -6.02 3.09
N PHE A 79 -12.43 -6.42 1.88
CA PHE A 79 -13.16 -5.52 0.99
C PHE A 79 -14.56 -6.07 0.75
N ASP A 80 -15.44 -5.85 1.73
CA ASP A 80 -16.83 -6.26 1.67
C ASP A 80 -17.71 -5.18 1.04
N HIS A 81 -19.03 -5.38 1.05
CA HIS A 81 -19.97 -4.44 0.44
C HIS A 81 -19.93 -3.06 1.13
N GLU A 82 -19.79 -3.03 2.44
CA GLU A 82 -19.70 -1.77 3.19
C GLU A 82 -18.44 -1.00 2.80
N GLU A 83 -17.30 -1.70 2.69
CA GLU A 83 -16.03 -1.09 2.26
C GLU A 83 -16.12 -0.60 0.82
N LEU A 84 -16.80 -1.34 -0.07
CA LEU A 84 -17.05 -0.90 -1.43
C LEU A 84 -17.82 0.43 -1.46
N THR A 85 -18.86 0.54 -0.66
CA THR A 85 -19.68 1.77 -0.59
C THR A 85 -18.84 2.95 -0.14
N LYS A 86 -18.07 2.80 0.94
CA LYS A 86 -17.20 3.86 1.45
C LYS A 86 -16.15 4.28 0.43
N THR A 87 -15.54 3.29 -0.21
CA THR A 87 -14.50 3.52 -1.21
C THR A 87 -15.06 4.26 -2.42
N GLY A 88 -16.24 3.85 -2.89
CA GLY A 88 -16.91 4.50 -4.02
C GLY A 88 -17.23 5.97 -3.73
N ARG A 89 -17.66 6.29 -2.51
CA ARG A 89 -17.90 7.68 -2.11
C ARG A 89 -16.62 8.51 -2.20
N LEU A 90 -15.50 7.95 -1.79
CA LEU A 90 -14.22 8.65 -1.81
C LEU A 90 -13.75 8.92 -3.23
N VAL A 91 -13.89 7.93 -4.13
CA VAL A 91 -13.57 8.11 -5.55
C VAL A 91 -14.36 9.26 -6.14
N LYS A 92 -15.66 9.36 -5.81
CA LYS A 92 -16.52 10.43 -6.30
C LYS A 92 -16.15 11.79 -5.70
N LYS A 93 -15.78 11.82 -4.41
CA LYS A 93 -15.39 13.04 -3.71
C LYS A 93 -14.12 13.67 -4.32
N PHE A 94 -13.15 12.84 -4.70
CA PHE A 94 -11.92 13.30 -5.31
C PHE A 94 -11.93 13.07 -6.83
N GLY A 95 -13.02 13.47 -7.48
CA GLY A 95 -13.24 13.23 -8.91
C GLY A 95 -12.19 13.83 -9.84
N ASP A 96 -11.45 14.84 -9.38
CA ASP A 96 -10.36 15.49 -10.12
C ASP A 96 -9.00 14.79 -9.93
N GLN A 97 -8.91 13.74 -9.11
CA GLN A 97 -7.64 13.11 -8.72
C GLN A 97 -7.36 11.79 -9.43
N SER A 98 -8.26 11.28 -10.25
CA SER A 98 -8.09 10.00 -10.95
C SER A 98 -7.72 8.84 -10.02
N LEU A 99 -8.34 8.77 -8.84
CA LEU A 99 -8.09 7.69 -7.89
C LEU A 99 -8.57 6.35 -8.43
N THR A 100 -7.73 5.31 -8.30
CA THR A 100 -8.19 3.94 -8.50
C THR A 100 -8.96 3.48 -7.26
N MET A 101 -9.71 2.38 -7.39
CA MET A 101 -10.39 1.79 -6.22
C MET A 101 -9.39 1.36 -5.16
N ALA A 102 -8.21 0.87 -5.56
CA ALA A 102 -7.18 0.48 -4.61
C ALA A 102 -6.65 1.69 -3.83
N ASP A 103 -6.39 2.82 -4.51
CA ASP A 103 -5.97 4.07 -3.86
C ASP A 103 -7.02 4.54 -2.87
N ALA A 104 -8.26 4.57 -3.30
CA ALA A 104 -9.37 5.06 -2.47
C ALA A 104 -9.59 4.16 -1.26
N HIS A 105 -9.51 2.84 -1.41
CA HIS A 105 -9.63 1.93 -0.27
C HIS A 105 -8.48 2.14 0.71
N GLY A 106 -7.27 2.38 0.21
CA GLY A 106 -6.14 2.76 1.06
C GLY A 106 -6.44 3.99 1.91
N LEU A 107 -7.03 5.02 1.31
CA LEU A 107 -7.40 6.24 2.04
C LEU A 107 -8.49 5.96 3.09
N VAL A 108 -9.46 5.09 2.79
CA VAL A 108 -10.48 4.66 3.75
C VAL A 108 -9.82 3.98 4.94
N ILE A 109 -8.91 3.05 4.70
CA ILE A 109 -8.21 2.30 5.76
C ILE A 109 -7.38 3.25 6.62
N ILE A 110 -6.61 4.13 6.00
CA ILE A 110 -5.77 5.12 6.70
C ILE A 110 -6.63 5.96 7.64
N ASN A 111 -7.76 6.43 7.15
CA ASN A 111 -8.66 7.27 7.95
C ASN A 111 -9.31 6.49 9.10
N GLN A 112 -9.84 5.31 8.82
CA GLN A 112 -10.52 4.48 9.83
C GLN A 112 -9.59 4.04 10.96
N ARG A 113 -8.36 3.68 10.61
CA ARG A 113 -7.39 3.17 11.57
C ARG A 113 -6.49 4.27 12.14
N ARG A 114 -6.69 5.52 11.72
CA ARG A 114 -5.91 6.69 12.14
C ARG A 114 -4.41 6.47 11.94
N ILE A 115 -4.07 5.99 10.76
CA ILE A 115 -2.68 5.70 10.41
C ILE A 115 -1.96 7.00 10.06
N ALA A 116 -0.81 7.22 10.68
CA ALA A 116 -0.02 8.43 10.48
C ALA A 116 0.98 8.31 9.34
N THR A 117 1.43 7.10 9.00
CA THR A 117 2.50 6.88 8.02
C THR A 117 2.04 5.93 6.92
N CYS A 118 2.30 6.32 5.67
CA CYS A 118 1.93 5.53 4.50
C CYS A 118 3.19 5.15 3.71
N TRP A 119 3.35 3.86 3.46
CA TRP A 119 4.42 3.31 2.64
C TRP A 119 3.93 3.27 1.19
N SER A 120 4.20 4.35 0.47
CA SER A 120 3.76 4.51 -0.92
C SER A 120 4.67 5.51 -1.63
N THR A 121 4.80 5.33 -2.94
CA THR A 121 5.39 6.33 -3.83
C THR A 121 4.30 7.17 -4.51
N ASP A 122 3.04 6.85 -4.27
CA ASP A 122 1.88 7.53 -4.86
C ASP A 122 1.39 8.64 -3.94
N ARG A 123 1.49 9.88 -4.41
CA ARG A 123 1.11 11.07 -3.63
C ARG A 123 -0.38 11.13 -3.31
N HIS A 124 -1.24 10.42 -4.05
CA HIS A 124 -2.67 10.35 -3.74
C HIS A 124 -2.91 9.84 -2.32
N LEU A 125 -2.05 8.98 -1.81
CA LEU A 125 -2.20 8.40 -0.47
C LEU A 125 -1.96 9.42 0.65
N GLY A 126 -1.52 10.62 0.33
CA GLY A 126 -1.38 11.72 1.28
C GLY A 126 -2.59 12.64 1.35
N LEU A 127 -3.64 12.41 0.55
CA LEU A 127 -4.79 13.31 0.45
C LEU A 127 -5.54 13.53 1.77
N THR A 128 -5.52 12.55 2.67
CA THR A 128 -6.19 12.66 3.96
C THR A 128 -5.25 12.99 5.12
N GLY A 129 -4.03 13.40 4.80
CA GLY A 129 -3.08 13.89 5.80
C GLY A 129 -2.05 12.89 6.32
N ALA A 130 -2.09 11.63 5.87
CA ALA A 130 -1.05 10.67 6.23
C ALA A 130 0.29 11.08 5.63
N LYS A 131 1.37 10.87 6.37
CA LYS A 131 2.71 11.22 5.93
C LYS A 131 3.29 10.10 5.08
N LEU A 132 3.70 10.44 3.85
CA LEU A 132 4.35 9.49 2.96
C LEU A 132 5.82 9.31 3.34
N VAL A 133 6.32 8.07 3.31
CA VAL A 133 7.73 7.79 3.64
C VAL A 133 8.70 8.37 2.62
N ILE A 134 8.23 8.75 1.44
CA ILE A 134 9.04 9.41 0.40
C ILE A 134 9.08 10.92 0.58
N SER A 135 8.38 11.47 1.57
CA SER A 135 8.33 12.91 1.84
C SER A 135 9.72 13.40 2.29
N PRO A 136 10.09 14.66 1.96
CA PRO A 136 11.35 15.23 2.44
C PRO A 136 11.50 15.24 3.97
N GLU A 137 10.39 15.25 4.71
CA GLU A 137 10.41 15.15 6.17
C GLU A 137 10.72 13.73 6.65
N GLY A 138 10.78 12.77 5.72
CA GLY A 138 11.17 11.42 5.95
C GLY A 138 10.14 10.56 6.68
N PRO A 139 10.43 9.30 6.89
CA PRO A 139 9.57 8.43 7.68
C PRO A 139 9.68 8.72 9.15
#